data_407348f736314ed2222bab39e2abbccc
#
_entry.id   407348f736314ed2222bab39e2abbccc
#
_cell.length_a   1.000
_cell.length_b   1.000
_cell.length_c   1.000
_cell.angle_alpha   90.00
_cell.angle_beta   90.00
_cell.angle_gamma   90.00
#
_symmetry.space_group_name_H-M   'P 1'
#
loop_
_entity.id
_entity.type
_entity.pdbx_description
1 polymer ?
#
loop_
_entity_poly.entity_id
_entity_poly.type
_entity_poly.pdbx_seq_one_letter_code
_entity_poly.pdbx_strand_id
1 'polypeptide(L)'
;MRWIFYPAAIALAGYLAACGGGGTTITPPPPAGNFSNASLNGQYVFSMSGVDLNSGAYIARVGSFAADGQGHITAGLEDVLDLGSGSPASQLTFSNGTYQIQANGRGLIVLNVSSGGTLQLSTSLESSSQGYLVQSDGLASTSGSVELQKPLQFSANAINGKYVFDFSGISFAGSTPSVISLVGEFGADGNGNVTGGTADVNDSAFAPTGATALTASTYQLDTNGNGTNFGRGTMTLDGRTFAFYIVDNTRVELLEEDSLGGSSGPAILQTGVIPTQNSGFSGSFAFLTGGSQTTGNFGPIARVGRFTADGAGGIGTISFFENNDGNTTQVTPGSGISSTSYAIDTNSAGSGRGTFTFRNSSVGTVTYVFYLSSPTRAVIQDVSASVVTDGTMVSQSAASFTTAGLAGNYSFSWSGVELVAPSSFDENYVGQYAQTSAATSNITGVADYAQLGLNTINTNGVTLNAGISGTLTIAGDGTQNNTYKIVIGGPSAFTVNFVAYLGDGGTVLVVCSDGNRTTAGVATPQTQ
;
A
#
# COMPACT_ATOMS: atom_id res chain seq x y z
N MET A 1 -10.62 8.13 -21.48
CA MET A 1 -11.99 8.67 -21.37
C MET A 1 -11.92 9.96 -20.60
N ARG A 2 -12.29 11.10 -21.18
CA ARG A 2 -12.29 12.38 -20.46
C ARG A 2 -13.31 12.30 -19.33
N TRP A 3 -12.89 12.40 -18.11
CA TRP A 3 -13.76 12.71 -16.98
C TRP A 3 -14.21 14.16 -17.17
N ILE A 4 -15.44 14.36 -17.67
CA ILE A 4 -16.04 15.68 -17.82
C ILE A 4 -16.71 16.01 -16.48
N PHE A 5 -16.03 16.83 -15.68
CA PHE A 5 -16.65 17.46 -14.52
C PHE A 5 -17.24 18.81 -14.93
N TYR A 6 -18.53 18.99 -14.70
CA TYR A 6 -19.21 20.28 -14.85
C TYR A 6 -18.96 21.12 -13.58
N PRO A 7 -18.63 22.41 -13.71
CA PRO A 7 -18.50 23.29 -12.56
C PRO A 7 -19.88 23.80 -12.12
N ALA A 8 -20.27 23.50 -10.89
CA ALA A 8 -21.34 24.22 -10.22
C ALA A 8 -20.72 25.10 -9.12
N ALA A 9 -20.66 26.40 -9.39
CA ALA A 9 -20.29 27.39 -8.41
C ALA A 9 -21.48 27.62 -7.46
N ILE A 10 -21.32 27.35 -6.18
CA ILE A 10 -22.22 27.81 -5.14
C ILE A 10 -21.39 28.61 -4.13
N ALA A 11 -21.67 29.93 -4.10
CA ALA A 11 -21.18 30.82 -3.08
C ALA A 11 -21.89 30.54 -1.76
N LEU A 12 -21.14 30.26 -0.68
CA LEU A 12 -21.71 30.25 0.66
C LEU A 12 -21.02 31.31 1.51
N ALA A 13 -21.80 32.34 1.82
CA ALA A 13 -21.42 33.45 2.67
C ALA A 13 -21.34 33.00 4.14
N GLY A 14 -20.42 33.62 4.86
CA GLY A 14 -20.03 33.27 6.21
C GLY A 14 -21.09 33.44 7.29
N TYR A 15 -20.86 32.74 8.39
CA TYR A 15 -21.28 33.12 9.72
C TYR A 15 -20.13 32.92 10.70
N LEU A 16 -19.55 34.05 11.11
CA LEU A 16 -18.75 34.14 12.33
C LEU A 16 -19.72 34.30 13.52
N ALA A 17 -19.75 33.35 14.38
CA ALA A 17 -20.28 33.54 15.73
C ALA A 17 -19.25 33.01 16.73
N ALA A 18 -18.49 33.92 17.30
CA ALA A 18 -17.68 33.66 18.47
C ALA A 18 -18.61 33.53 19.69
N CYS A 19 -18.54 32.42 20.40
CA CYS A 19 -18.94 32.38 21.80
C CYS A 19 -18.05 31.41 22.55
N GLY A 20 -17.28 31.95 23.51
CA GLY A 20 -16.35 31.23 24.34
C GLY A 20 -17.04 30.25 25.30
N GLY A 21 -16.50 29.09 25.37
CA GLY A 21 -16.74 28.09 26.39
C GLY A 21 -15.49 27.22 26.48
N GLY A 22 -14.68 27.43 27.50
CA GLY A 22 -13.47 26.67 27.77
C GLY A 22 -13.79 25.21 28.05
N GLY A 23 -13.84 24.40 26.98
CA GLY A 23 -13.71 22.97 27.06
C GLY A 23 -12.25 22.64 26.76
N THR A 24 -11.54 22.17 27.80
CA THR A 24 -10.22 21.55 27.59
C THR A 24 -10.39 20.38 26.63
N THR A 25 -9.96 20.59 25.39
CA THR A 25 -9.75 19.48 24.44
C THR A 25 -8.66 18.61 25.03
N ILE A 26 -9.07 17.52 25.69
CA ILE A 26 -8.14 16.48 26.11
C ILE A 26 -7.74 15.77 24.82
N THR A 27 -6.67 16.23 24.17
CA THR A 27 -5.93 15.40 23.22
C THR A 27 -5.38 14.24 24.05
N PRO A 28 -5.75 12.99 23.77
CA PRO A 28 -5.12 11.86 24.43
C PRO A 28 -3.60 12.01 24.25
N PRO A 29 -2.81 11.83 25.29
CA PRO A 29 -1.36 11.85 25.10
C PRO A 29 -1.01 10.80 24.07
N PRO A 30 -0.15 11.11 23.09
CA PRO A 30 0.33 10.10 22.14
C PRO A 30 0.92 8.95 22.96
N PRO A 31 0.67 7.70 22.55
CA PRO A 31 1.26 6.56 23.24
C PRO A 31 2.77 6.74 23.38
N ALA A 32 3.30 6.40 24.52
CA ALA A 32 4.73 6.52 24.78
C ALA A 32 5.49 5.55 23.88
N GLY A 33 6.42 6.08 23.09
CA GLY A 33 7.40 5.34 22.29
C GLY A 33 8.79 5.89 22.61
N ASN A 34 9.81 5.24 22.10
CA ASN A 34 11.20 5.68 22.29
C ASN A 34 11.80 6.27 21.00
N PHE A 35 10.97 6.57 20.00
CA PHE A 35 11.43 7.16 18.75
C PHE A 35 11.96 8.59 18.95
N SER A 36 12.85 8.99 18.08
CA SER A 36 13.43 10.34 18.04
C SER A 36 14.05 10.55 16.66
N ASN A 37 14.63 11.72 16.40
CA ASN A 37 15.37 11.94 15.17
C ASN A 37 16.47 10.88 14.94
N ALA A 38 17.07 10.36 15.99
CA ALA A 38 18.07 9.28 15.90
C ALA A 38 17.50 7.96 15.34
N SER A 39 16.19 7.78 15.36
CA SER A 39 15.52 6.61 14.77
C SER A 39 15.49 6.66 13.23
N LEU A 40 15.70 7.83 12.63
CA LEU A 40 15.85 8.00 11.21
C LEU A 40 17.29 8.43 10.92
N ASN A 41 18.21 7.46 10.87
CA ASN A 41 19.65 7.67 10.71
C ASN A 41 20.20 6.68 9.68
N GLY A 42 20.63 7.18 8.53
CA GLY A 42 21.10 6.37 7.41
C GLY A 42 20.45 6.80 6.11
N GLN A 43 20.54 5.91 5.14
CA GLN A 43 19.92 6.12 3.84
C GLN A 43 18.63 5.31 3.74
N TYR A 44 17.59 5.91 3.17
CA TYR A 44 16.26 5.32 3.09
C TYR A 44 15.74 5.38 1.66
N VAL A 45 15.14 4.29 1.20
CA VAL A 45 14.31 4.26 -0.01
C VAL A 45 12.88 4.58 0.40
N PHE A 46 12.19 5.35 -0.43
CA PHE A 46 10.74 5.55 -0.33
C PHE A 46 10.07 5.23 -1.66
N SER A 47 8.85 4.75 -1.58
CA SER A 47 7.98 4.45 -2.73
C SER A 47 6.57 4.89 -2.39
N MET A 48 5.93 5.67 -3.28
CA MET A 48 4.61 6.25 -3.06
C MET A 48 3.85 6.34 -4.38
N SER A 49 2.54 6.17 -4.33
CA SER A 49 1.66 6.40 -5.47
C SER A 49 0.31 6.98 -5.05
N GLY A 50 -0.42 7.56 -5.99
CA GLY A 50 -1.71 8.18 -5.77
C GLY A 50 -2.13 9.11 -6.89
N VAL A 51 -2.65 10.29 -6.55
CA VAL A 51 -3.25 11.24 -7.48
C VAL A 51 -2.62 12.63 -7.32
N ASP A 52 -2.16 13.21 -8.42
CA ASP A 52 -1.83 14.64 -8.51
C ASP A 52 -3.11 15.48 -8.47
N LEU A 53 -3.16 16.47 -7.60
CA LEU A 53 -4.39 17.21 -7.32
C LEU A 53 -4.69 18.30 -8.34
N ASN A 54 -3.70 18.75 -9.09
CA ASN A 54 -3.91 19.75 -10.12
C ASN A 54 -4.53 19.14 -11.38
N SER A 55 -4.15 17.91 -11.70
CA SER A 55 -4.54 17.21 -12.92
C SER A 55 -5.59 16.13 -12.69
N GLY A 56 -5.68 15.57 -11.48
CA GLY A 56 -6.46 14.37 -11.19
C GLY A 56 -5.86 13.11 -11.80
N ALA A 57 -4.61 13.16 -12.23
CA ALA A 57 -3.93 12.04 -12.87
C ALA A 57 -3.10 11.22 -11.87
N TYR A 58 -2.78 10.00 -12.25
CA TYR A 58 -1.89 9.15 -11.48
C TYR A 58 -0.50 9.78 -11.35
N ILE A 59 0.04 9.74 -10.15
CA ILE A 59 1.40 10.12 -9.81
C ILE A 59 2.05 9.01 -8.99
N ALA A 60 3.32 8.71 -9.28
CA ALA A 60 4.12 7.79 -8.49
C ALA A 60 5.54 8.34 -8.30
N ARG A 61 6.14 8.01 -7.18
CA ARG A 61 7.48 8.44 -6.78
C ARG A 61 8.24 7.28 -6.18
N VAL A 62 9.46 7.08 -6.62
CA VAL A 62 10.41 6.16 -5.98
C VAL A 62 11.73 6.90 -5.83
N GLY A 63 12.34 6.85 -4.66
CA GLY A 63 13.56 7.59 -4.44
C GLY A 63 14.33 7.14 -3.21
N SER A 64 15.45 7.80 -2.98
CA SER A 64 16.28 7.59 -1.80
C SER A 64 16.74 8.92 -1.22
N PHE A 65 16.81 9.00 0.11
CA PHE A 65 17.39 10.15 0.82
C PHE A 65 18.27 9.70 1.98
N ALA A 66 19.22 10.54 2.35
CA ALA A 66 20.12 10.32 3.48
C ALA A 66 19.76 11.23 4.65
N ALA A 67 19.49 10.64 5.82
CA ALA A 67 19.17 11.29 7.08
C ALA A 67 20.33 11.14 8.09
N ASP A 68 20.69 12.20 8.81
CA ASP A 68 21.86 12.27 9.70
C ASP A 68 21.62 11.82 11.15
N GLY A 69 20.38 11.43 11.51
CA GLY A 69 20.01 11.11 12.88
C GLY A 69 19.80 12.36 13.77
N GLN A 70 19.99 13.57 13.25
CA GLN A 70 19.92 14.82 14.02
C GLN A 70 18.79 15.76 13.54
N GLY A 71 18.08 15.38 12.49
CA GLY A 71 16.97 16.15 11.93
C GLY A 71 17.27 16.78 10.57
N HIS A 72 18.37 16.41 9.91
CA HIS A 72 18.70 16.93 8.59
C HIS A 72 18.75 15.82 7.54
N ILE A 73 18.24 16.14 6.36
CA ILE A 73 18.44 15.36 5.14
C ILE A 73 19.65 15.97 4.43
N THR A 74 20.63 15.16 4.11
CA THR A 74 21.92 15.63 3.58
C THR A 74 22.03 15.52 2.07
N ALA A 75 21.28 14.61 1.45
CA ALA A 75 21.20 14.41 0.01
C ALA A 75 20.04 13.48 -0.34
N GLY A 76 19.67 13.43 -1.62
CA GLY A 76 18.70 12.44 -2.10
C GLY A 76 18.45 12.55 -3.60
N LEU A 77 17.69 11.59 -4.08
CA LEU A 77 17.32 11.42 -5.47
C LEU A 77 15.94 10.77 -5.55
N GLU A 78 15.10 11.20 -6.48
CA GLU A 78 13.85 10.50 -6.81
C GLU A 78 13.65 10.41 -8.32
N ASP A 79 12.93 9.39 -8.75
CA ASP A 79 12.22 9.36 -10.01
C ASP A 79 10.74 9.60 -9.73
N VAL A 80 10.14 10.53 -10.45
CA VAL A 80 8.73 10.86 -10.35
C VAL A 80 8.07 10.73 -11.72
N LEU A 81 6.99 9.98 -11.74
CA LEU A 81 6.09 9.89 -12.87
C LEU A 81 4.81 10.64 -12.51
N ASP A 82 4.51 11.69 -13.25
CA ASP A 82 3.27 12.45 -13.13
C ASP A 82 2.57 12.46 -14.48
N LEU A 83 1.55 11.64 -14.64
CA LEU A 83 0.83 11.52 -15.92
C LEU A 83 0.03 12.78 -16.26
N GLY A 84 -0.25 13.64 -15.30
CA GLY A 84 -0.89 14.94 -15.52
C GLY A 84 0.02 15.97 -16.17
N SER A 85 1.32 15.86 -15.98
CA SER A 85 2.30 16.73 -16.62
C SER A 85 2.49 16.44 -18.11
N GLY A 86 2.04 15.27 -18.59
CA GLY A 86 2.25 14.79 -19.95
C GLY A 86 3.71 14.47 -20.29
N SER A 87 4.56 14.44 -19.29
CA SER A 87 5.99 14.12 -19.42
C SER A 87 6.27 12.68 -19.01
N PRO A 88 7.29 12.03 -19.62
CA PRO A 88 7.80 10.78 -19.08
C PRO A 88 8.34 10.99 -17.65
N ALA A 89 8.64 9.90 -16.95
CA ALA A 89 9.23 9.98 -15.63
C ALA A 89 10.47 10.89 -15.62
N SER A 90 10.60 11.70 -14.59
CA SER A 90 11.70 12.66 -14.44
C SER A 90 12.50 12.37 -13.18
N GLN A 91 13.83 12.42 -13.31
CA GLN A 91 14.73 12.30 -12.18
C GLN A 91 14.97 13.67 -11.54
N LEU A 92 14.75 13.75 -10.22
CA LEU A 92 14.93 14.95 -9.41
C LEU A 92 15.93 14.65 -8.29
N THR A 93 16.70 15.66 -7.91
CA THR A 93 17.65 15.54 -6.78
C THR A 93 17.18 16.37 -5.59
N PHE A 94 17.46 15.91 -4.38
CA PHE A 94 17.28 16.67 -3.15
C PHE A 94 18.63 17.22 -2.70
N SER A 95 18.74 18.54 -2.60
CA SER A 95 20.00 19.19 -2.17
C SER A 95 20.21 19.08 -0.66
N ASN A 96 19.12 19.12 0.09
CA ASN A 96 19.06 19.02 1.55
C ASN A 96 17.60 18.90 1.99
N GLY A 97 17.38 18.89 3.30
CA GLY A 97 16.04 18.87 3.89
C GLY A 97 16.10 18.82 5.40
N THR A 98 14.95 18.70 6.01
CA THR A 98 14.82 18.52 7.46
C THR A 98 13.82 17.43 7.78
N TYR A 99 13.93 16.85 8.97
CA TYR A 99 12.90 15.97 9.51
C TYR A 99 12.79 16.10 11.02
N GLN A 100 11.63 15.74 11.55
CA GLN A 100 11.39 15.66 12.98
C GLN A 100 10.59 14.42 13.28
N ILE A 101 11.11 13.54 14.14
CA ILE A 101 10.44 12.33 14.62
C ILE A 101 10.05 12.51 16.08
N GLN A 102 8.79 12.27 16.38
CA GLN A 102 8.21 12.29 17.72
C GLN A 102 8.43 10.96 18.43
N ALA A 103 8.27 10.94 19.77
CA ALA A 103 8.47 9.75 20.59
C ALA A 103 7.57 8.56 20.21
N ASN A 104 6.43 8.80 19.57
CA ASN A 104 5.50 7.78 19.08
C ASN A 104 5.82 7.25 17.67
N GLY A 105 6.93 7.67 17.07
CA GLY A 105 7.35 7.26 15.73
C GLY A 105 6.77 8.10 14.59
N ARG A 106 5.86 9.02 14.88
CA ARG A 106 5.34 9.93 13.85
C ARG A 106 6.32 11.06 13.58
N GLY A 107 6.28 11.58 12.37
CA GLY A 107 7.16 12.70 12.00
C GLY A 107 6.76 13.39 10.71
N LEU A 108 7.52 14.44 10.42
CA LEU A 108 7.45 15.18 9.17
C LEU A 108 8.84 15.19 8.55
N ILE A 109 8.92 14.87 7.28
CA ILE A 109 10.13 14.91 6.45
C ILE A 109 9.88 15.98 5.37
N VAL A 110 10.82 16.90 5.20
CA VAL A 110 10.79 17.96 4.18
C VAL A 110 12.04 17.81 3.31
N LEU A 111 11.85 17.53 2.05
CA LEU A 111 12.90 17.35 1.04
C LEU A 111 12.91 18.58 0.13
N ASN A 112 14.06 19.27 0.03
CA ASN A 112 14.22 20.43 -0.85
C ASN A 112 14.65 19.95 -2.24
N VAL A 113 13.78 20.10 -3.23
CA VAL A 113 14.04 19.69 -4.61
C VAL A 113 14.99 20.68 -5.26
N SER A 114 16.05 20.20 -5.92
CA SER A 114 17.10 21.06 -6.50
C SER A 114 16.61 21.98 -7.62
N SER A 115 15.54 21.59 -8.31
CA SER A 115 14.87 22.43 -9.32
C SER A 115 13.95 23.51 -8.73
N GLY A 116 13.77 23.52 -7.42
CA GLY A 116 12.89 24.41 -6.65
C GLY A 116 11.66 23.68 -6.10
N GLY A 117 11.14 24.20 -5.00
CA GLY A 117 10.02 23.59 -4.28
C GLY A 117 10.45 22.58 -3.20
N THR A 118 9.46 22.02 -2.53
CA THR A 118 9.65 21.06 -1.44
C THR A 118 8.66 19.91 -1.60
N LEU A 119 9.08 18.69 -1.25
CA LEU A 119 8.22 17.56 -1.02
C LEU A 119 8.09 17.36 0.48
N GLN A 120 6.86 17.40 1.01
CA GLN A 120 6.58 17.18 2.43
C GLN A 120 5.88 15.85 2.64
N LEU A 121 6.44 15.04 3.53
CA LEU A 121 5.98 13.69 3.82
C LEU A 121 5.71 13.55 5.32
N SER A 122 4.47 13.28 5.69
CA SER A 122 4.16 12.77 7.03
C SER A 122 4.54 11.31 7.11
N THR A 123 5.16 10.90 8.22
CA THR A 123 5.59 9.52 8.43
C THR A 123 5.09 8.94 9.74
N SER A 124 4.94 7.62 9.76
CA SER A 124 4.76 6.82 10.97
C SER A 124 5.70 5.62 10.90
N LEU A 125 6.72 5.62 11.76
CA LEU A 125 7.73 4.57 11.79
C LEU A 125 7.18 3.32 12.50
N GLU A 126 7.36 2.18 11.87
CA GLU A 126 7.23 0.85 12.49
C GLU A 126 8.46 0.55 13.37
N SER A 127 9.62 0.90 12.84
CA SER A 127 10.93 0.71 13.47
C SER A 127 11.90 1.78 12.95
N SER A 128 13.16 1.71 13.35
CA SER A 128 14.22 2.52 12.74
C SER A 128 14.55 2.11 11.30
N SER A 129 14.01 1.00 10.80
CA SER A 129 14.30 0.50 9.47
C SER A 129 13.14 0.61 8.48
N GLN A 130 11.93 0.87 8.95
CA GLN A 130 10.77 0.99 8.06
C GLN A 130 9.63 1.79 8.67
N GLY A 131 8.77 2.33 7.81
CA GLY A 131 7.57 3.07 8.17
C GLY A 131 6.71 3.38 6.96
N TYR A 132 5.62 4.08 7.21
CA TYR A 132 4.65 4.51 6.21
C TYR A 132 4.75 6.01 5.97
N LEU A 133 4.35 6.42 4.76
CA LEU A 133 4.38 7.80 4.30
C LEU A 133 3.03 8.23 3.72
N VAL A 134 2.72 9.52 3.90
CA VAL A 134 1.67 10.25 3.16
C VAL A 134 2.23 11.59 2.74
N GLN A 135 2.03 12.00 1.48
CA GLN A 135 2.38 13.34 1.03
C GLN A 135 1.46 14.38 1.69
N SER A 136 2.05 15.40 2.30
CA SER A 136 1.35 16.36 3.16
C SER A 136 1.55 17.83 2.77
N ASP A 137 2.03 18.11 1.56
CA ASP A 137 2.19 19.47 1.02
C ASP A 137 0.93 20.00 0.30
N GLY A 138 -0.07 19.16 0.10
CA GLY A 138 -1.33 19.52 -0.59
C GLY A 138 -1.21 19.58 -2.11
N LEU A 139 -0.12 19.09 -2.71
CA LEU A 139 0.07 19.05 -4.16
C LEU A 139 -0.38 17.72 -4.76
N ALA A 140 -0.26 16.65 -4.01
CA ALA A 140 -0.75 15.32 -4.40
C ALA A 140 -1.31 14.59 -3.17
N SER A 141 -2.17 13.63 -3.43
CA SER A 141 -2.64 12.66 -2.46
C SER A 141 -1.97 11.33 -2.78
N THR A 142 -0.88 11.03 -2.08
CA THR A 142 -0.11 9.81 -2.25
C THR A 142 0.18 9.16 -0.91
N SER A 143 0.27 7.84 -0.90
CA SER A 143 0.71 7.06 0.26
C SER A 143 1.74 6.02 -0.15
N GLY A 144 2.51 5.53 0.81
CA GLY A 144 3.54 4.54 0.54
C GLY A 144 4.39 4.17 1.75
N SER A 145 5.59 3.72 1.51
CA SER A 145 6.54 3.24 2.52
C SER A 145 7.88 3.96 2.46
N VAL A 146 8.61 3.86 3.57
CA VAL A 146 10.01 4.24 3.70
C VAL A 146 10.78 3.10 4.37
N GLU A 147 11.93 2.74 3.79
CA GLU A 147 12.72 1.60 4.24
C GLU A 147 14.21 1.93 4.27
N LEU A 148 14.89 1.53 5.34
CA LEU A 148 16.33 1.75 5.51
C LEU A 148 17.10 0.95 4.45
N GLN A 149 17.87 1.66 3.63
CA GLN A 149 18.86 1.02 2.77
C GLN A 149 19.98 0.42 3.61
N LYS A 150 20.15 -0.87 3.49
CA LYS A 150 21.30 -1.52 4.09
C LYS A 150 22.43 -1.49 3.06
N PRO A 151 23.45 -0.66 3.25
CA PRO A 151 24.52 -0.49 2.27
C PRO A 151 25.41 -1.70 2.25
N LEU A 152 24.99 -2.68 1.53
CA LEU A 152 25.92 -3.49 0.78
C LEU A 152 26.35 -2.57 -0.37
N GLN A 153 27.62 -2.59 -0.75
CA GLN A 153 28.07 -1.81 -1.90
C GLN A 153 27.06 -2.02 -3.03
N PHE A 154 26.37 -0.95 -3.43
CA PHE A 154 25.38 -1.04 -4.49
C PHE A 154 26.07 -1.55 -5.76
N SER A 155 25.73 -2.74 -6.15
CA SER A 155 26.28 -3.43 -7.32
C SER A 155 25.23 -4.35 -7.92
N ALA A 156 25.41 -4.79 -9.14
CA ALA A 156 24.50 -5.73 -9.79
C ALA A 156 24.28 -6.99 -8.94
N ASN A 157 25.28 -7.43 -8.18
CA ASN A 157 25.20 -8.60 -7.31
C ASN A 157 24.22 -8.44 -6.12
N ALA A 158 23.76 -7.23 -5.83
CA ALA A 158 22.72 -7.01 -4.82
C ALA A 158 21.35 -7.53 -5.29
N ILE A 159 21.14 -7.68 -6.61
CA ILE A 159 19.91 -8.24 -7.19
C ILE A 159 20.26 -9.63 -7.74
N ASN A 160 20.14 -10.66 -6.89
CA ASN A 160 20.52 -12.03 -7.22
C ASN A 160 19.55 -13.03 -6.59
N GLY A 161 18.85 -13.81 -7.42
CA GLY A 161 17.86 -14.78 -7.01
C GLY A 161 16.54 -14.59 -7.74
N LYS A 162 15.46 -15.12 -7.17
CA LYS A 162 14.10 -14.98 -7.68
C LYS A 162 13.36 -13.93 -6.88
N TYR A 163 12.73 -12.99 -7.57
CA TYR A 163 11.98 -11.89 -6.98
C TYR A 163 10.51 -11.96 -7.39
N VAL A 164 9.63 -11.89 -6.41
CA VAL A 164 8.20 -11.71 -6.64
C VAL A 164 7.90 -10.22 -6.68
N PHE A 165 7.15 -9.76 -7.67
CA PHE A 165 6.80 -8.37 -7.84
C PHE A 165 5.30 -8.13 -7.87
N ASP A 166 4.91 -6.91 -7.50
CA ASP A 166 3.55 -6.40 -7.52
C ASP A 166 3.58 -4.93 -7.97
N PHE A 167 3.16 -4.68 -9.20
CA PHE A 167 3.13 -3.35 -9.79
C PHE A 167 1.71 -2.96 -10.17
N SER A 168 1.29 -1.79 -9.76
CA SER A 168 -0.01 -1.23 -10.13
C SER A 168 0.11 0.20 -10.64
N GLY A 169 -0.85 0.61 -11.47
CA GLY A 169 -0.85 1.94 -12.06
C GLY A 169 -1.74 2.08 -13.29
N ILE A 170 -1.24 2.80 -14.29
CA ILE A 170 -1.96 3.12 -15.53
C ILE A 170 -1.20 2.58 -16.73
N SER A 171 -1.91 1.92 -17.64
CA SER A 171 -1.39 1.42 -18.92
C SER A 171 -1.82 2.34 -20.06
N PHE A 172 -0.93 2.54 -21.03
CA PHE A 172 -1.19 3.21 -22.32
C PHE A 172 -1.14 2.23 -23.51
N ALA A 173 -1.14 0.92 -23.25
CA ALA A 173 -1.13 -0.09 -24.29
C ALA A 173 -2.41 -0.11 -25.15
N GLY A 174 -3.51 0.42 -24.63
CA GLY A 174 -4.77 0.61 -25.32
C GLY A 174 -4.90 1.96 -26.04
N SER A 175 -6.05 2.20 -26.65
CA SER A 175 -6.38 3.51 -27.27
C SER A 175 -6.71 4.60 -26.24
N THR A 176 -6.96 4.23 -25.00
CA THR A 176 -7.22 5.10 -23.86
C THR A 176 -6.46 4.57 -22.66
N PRO A 177 -6.02 5.47 -21.74
CA PRO A 177 -5.43 5.04 -20.46
C PRO A 177 -6.36 4.07 -19.72
N SER A 178 -5.78 3.01 -19.15
CA SER A 178 -6.48 1.96 -18.41
C SER A 178 -5.77 1.64 -17.11
N VAL A 179 -6.51 1.19 -16.11
CA VAL A 179 -5.93 0.72 -14.84
C VAL A 179 -5.28 -0.63 -15.09
N ILE A 180 -4.07 -0.82 -14.58
CA ILE A 180 -3.30 -2.06 -14.72
C ILE A 180 -2.76 -2.53 -13.38
N SER A 181 -2.70 -3.84 -13.22
CA SER A 181 -1.97 -4.54 -12.17
C SER A 181 -1.16 -5.67 -12.81
N LEU A 182 0.09 -5.80 -12.40
CA LEU A 182 1.03 -6.83 -12.83
C LEU A 182 1.59 -7.52 -11.60
N VAL A 183 1.40 -8.82 -11.48
CA VAL A 183 2.03 -9.63 -10.44
C VAL A 183 2.84 -10.75 -11.08
N GLY A 184 3.96 -11.09 -10.50
CA GLY A 184 4.79 -12.12 -11.10
C GLY A 184 6.04 -12.47 -10.32
N GLU A 185 6.88 -13.24 -10.96
CA GLU A 185 8.22 -13.60 -10.50
C GLU A 185 9.22 -13.45 -11.62
N PHE A 186 10.40 -12.90 -11.34
CA PHE A 186 11.54 -12.90 -12.23
C PHE A 186 12.80 -13.40 -11.53
N GLY A 187 13.69 -14.02 -12.30
CA GLY A 187 15.02 -14.37 -11.84
C GLY A 187 16.06 -13.32 -12.22
N ALA A 188 17.03 -13.08 -11.35
CA ALA A 188 18.20 -12.23 -11.60
C ALA A 188 19.48 -12.99 -11.23
N ASP A 189 20.55 -12.84 -12.05
CA ASP A 189 21.79 -13.62 -11.91
C ASP A 189 22.89 -12.92 -11.11
N GLY A 190 22.65 -11.71 -10.61
CA GLY A 190 23.67 -10.92 -9.91
C GLY A 190 24.72 -10.28 -10.82
N ASN A 191 24.63 -10.45 -12.13
CA ASN A 191 25.58 -9.94 -13.12
C ASN A 191 24.96 -8.95 -14.12
N GLY A 192 23.74 -8.48 -13.86
CA GLY A 192 23.02 -7.55 -14.72
C GLY A 192 22.03 -8.22 -15.66
N ASN A 193 21.77 -9.53 -15.54
CA ASN A 193 20.78 -10.20 -16.38
C ASN A 193 19.54 -10.60 -15.57
N VAL A 194 18.38 -10.32 -16.16
CA VAL A 194 17.11 -10.94 -15.82
C VAL A 194 17.00 -12.24 -16.59
N THR A 195 16.85 -13.37 -15.91
CA THR A 195 16.93 -14.72 -16.51
C THR A 195 15.60 -15.23 -17.04
N GLY A 196 14.55 -14.42 -16.95
CA GLY A 196 13.17 -14.76 -17.29
C GLY A 196 12.30 -14.89 -16.05
N GLY A 197 11.09 -15.39 -16.19
CA GLY A 197 10.12 -15.52 -15.11
C GLY A 197 8.71 -15.78 -15.60
N THR A 198 7.71 -15.44 -14.80
CA THR A 198 6.29 -15.58 -15.14
C THR A 198 5.49 -14.42 -14.56
N ALA A 199 4.55 -13.87 -15.33
CA ALA A 199 3.66 -12.80 -14.91
C ALA A 199 2.20 -13.08 -15.22
N ASP A 200 1.33 -12.53 -14.41
CA ASP A 200 -0.10 -12.35 -14.67
C ASP A 200 -0.38 -10.86 -14.77
N VAL A 201 -1.11 -10.47 -15.81
CA VAL A 201 -1.45 -9.07 -16.09
C VAL A 201 -2.96 -8.92 -16.12
N ASN A 202 -3.47 -7.99 -15.35
CA ASN A 202 -4.85 -7.55 -15.41
C ASN A 202 -4.89 -6.07 -15.79
N ASP A 203 -5.26 -5.79 -17.02
CA ASP A 203 -5.39 -4.45 -17.59
C ASP A 203 -6.86 -4.24 -17.98
N SER A 204 -7.49 -3.19 -17.48
CA SER A 204 -8.92 -2.93 -17.72
C SER A 204 -9.30 -2.72 -19.18
N ALA A 205 -8.35 -2.47 -20.08
CA ALA A 205 -8.59 -2.36 -21.51
C ALA A 205 -8.58 -3.72 -22.24
N PHE A 206 -8.08 -4.78 -21.60
CA PHE A 206 -7.89 -6.10 -22.20
C PHE A 206 -8.43 -7.22 -21.32
N ALA A 207 -8.57 -8.41 -21.87
CA ALA A 207 -8.84 -9.59 -21.06
C ALA A 207 -7.61 -9.91 -20.19
N PRO A 208 -7.78 -10.27 -18.91
CA PRO A 208 -6.66 -10.69 -18.07
C PRO A 208 -5.85 -11.80 -18.72
N THR A 209 -4.53 -11.67 -18.68
CA THR A 209 -3.60 -12.70 -19.17
C THR A 209 -2.90 -13.34 -18.00
N GLY A 210 -2.79 -14.66 -18.01
CA GLY A 210 -2.20 -15.41 -16.91
C GLY A 210 -1.04 -16.29 -17.35
N ALA A 211 -0.09 -16.49 -16.43
CA ALA A 211 1.09 -17.33 -16.62
C ALA A 211 1.90 -17.02 -17.89
N THR A 212 2.01 -15.73 -18.26
CA THR A 212 2.82 -15.28 -19.38
C THR A 212 4.29 -15.39 -19.03
N ALA A 213 5.07 -16.06 -19.86
CA ALA A 213 6.51 -16.17 -19.65
C ALA A 213 7.19 -14.81 -19.88
N LEU A 214 7.95 -14.34 -18.91
CA LEU A 214 8.83 -13.20 -19.04
C LEU A 214 10.07 -13.58 -19.85
N THR A 215 10.42 -12.74 -20.82
CA THR A 215 11.66 -12.93 -21.61
C THR A 215 12.88 -12.50 -20.80
N ALA A 216 14.01 -13.15 -21.05
CA ALA A 216 15.28 -12.71 -20.49
C ALA A 216 15.61 -11.28 -20.97
N SER A 217 16.12 -10.48 -20.05
CA SER A 217 16.42 -9.06 -20.26
C SER A 217 17.60 -8.61 -19.38
N THR A 218 17.76 -7.32 -19.13
CA THR A 218 18.90 -6.81 -18.38
C THR A 218 18.49 -5.80 -17.32
N TYR A 219 19.35 -5.63 -16.32
CA TYR A 219 19.32 -4.53 -15.37
C TYR A 219 20.73 -3.99 -15.17
N GLN A 220 20.85 -2.72 -14.85
CA GLN A 220 22.13 -2.08 -14.57
C GLN A 220 21.97 -0.93 -13.58
N LEU A 221 22.97 -0.75 -12.72
CA LEU A 221 23.06 0.44 -11.91
C LEU A 221 23.56 1.64 -12.73
N ASP A 222 23.15 2.82 -12.35
CA ASP A 222 23.59 4.07 -12.96
C ASP A 222 25.10 4.27 -12.77
N THR A 223 25.74 4.74 -13.83
CA THR A 223 27.20 4.97 -13.85
C THR A 223 27.60 6.38 -13.36
N ASN A 224 26.64 7.31 -13.25
CA ASN A 224 26.85 8.72 -12.91
C ASN A 224 26.96 9.03 -11.41
N GLY A 225 27.21 8.03 -10.57
CA GLY A 225 27.24 8.14 -9.11
C GLY A 225 25.89 7.86 -8.43
N ASN A 226 24.76 7.96 -9.12
CA ASN A 226 23.44 7.67 -8.56
C ASN A 226 23.31 6.19 -8.17
N GLY A 227 23.88 5.27 -8.99
CA GLY A 227 23.92 3.86 -8.67
C GLY A 227 24.73 3.55 -7.42
N THR A 228 25.93 4.15 -7.29
CA THR A 228 26.80 3.89 -6.13
C THR A 228 26.39 4.63 -4.88
N ASN A 229 25.74 5.78 -5.00
CA ASN A 229 25.33 6.61 -3.84
C ASN A 229 23.93 6.29 -3.35
N PHE A 230 22.99 5.95 -4.27
CA PHE A 230 21.58 5.76 -3.92
C PHE A 230 21.02 4.39 -4.29
N GLY A 231 21.82 3.53 -4.91
CA GLY A 231 21.38 2.21 -5.37
C GLY A 231 20.39 2.27 -6.53
N ARG A 232 20.36 3.39 -7.29
CA ARG A 232 19.50 3.56 -8.46
C ARG A 232 20.06 2.82 -9.68
N GLY A 233 19.16 2.32 -10.49
CA GLY A 233 19.49 1.71 -11.78
C GLY A 233 18.25 1.60 -12.67
N THR A 234 18.42 0.91 -13.79
CA THR A 234 17.32 0.62 -14.72
C THR A 234 17.20 -0.87 -14.98
N MET A 235 15.98 -1.35 -15.17
CA MET A 235 15.64 -2.76 -15.42
C MET A 235 14.58 -2.85 -16.50
N THR A 236 14.69 -3.84 -17.39
CA THR A 236 13.63 -4.17 -18.34
C THR A 236 12.90 -5.42 -17.88
N LEU A 237 11.57 -5.35 -17.74
CA LEU A 237 10.69 -6.47 -17.44
C LEU A 237 9.49 -6.43 -18.39
N ASP A 238 9.19 -7.55 -19.04
CA ASP A 238 8.07 -7.67 -19.98
C ASP A 238 8.03 -6.57 -21.07
N GLY A 239 9.20 -6.16 -21.55
CA GLY A 239 9.33 -5.08 -22.54
C GLY A 239 9.15 -3.66 -21.98
N ARG A 240 8.86 -3.51 -20.68
CA ARG A 240 8.74 -2.24 -19.97
C ARG A 240 10.05 -1.88 -19.29
N THR A 241 10.35 -0.61 -19.24
CA THR A 241 11.56 -0.08 -18.59
C THR A 241 11.21 0.56 -17.27
N PHE A 242 11.91 0.14 -16.22
CA PHE A 242 11.74 0.64 -14.85
C PHE A 242 13.02 1.29 -14.34
N ALA A 243 12.90 2.43 -13.68
CA ALA A 243 13.87 2.81 -12.67
C ALA A 243 13.71 1.92 -11.45
N PHE A 244 14.81 1.57 -10.80
CA PHE A 244 14.78 0.85 -9.53
C PHE A 244 15.69 1.49 -8.49
N TYR A 245 15.34 1.27 -7.22
CA TYR A 245 16.16 1.60 -6.05
C TYR A 245 16.32 0.37 -5.17
N ILE A 246 17.57 0.00 -4.89
CA ILE A 246 17.87 -1.15 -4.04
C ILE A 246 17.66 -0.76 -2.58
N VAL A 247 16.74 -1.42 -1.88
CA VAL A 247 16.60 -1.32 -0.42
C VAL A 247 17.68 -2.18 0.25
N ASP A 248 17.72 -3.45 -0.09
CA ASP A 248 18.76 -4.40 0.27
C ASP A 248 18.75 -5.57 -0.74
N ASN A 249 19.47 -6.66 -0.44
CA ASN A 249 19.48 -7.84 -1.31
C ASN A 249 18.18 -8.65 -1.33
N THR A 250 17.17 -8.24 -0.55
CA THR A 250 15.87 -8.91 -0.51
C THR A 250 14.73 -8.06 -1.08
N ARG A 251 14.98 -6.77 -1.34
CA ARG A 251 13.93 -5.85 -1.80
C ARG A 251 14.46 -4.74 -2.69
N VAL A 252 13.71 -4.47 -3.74
CA VAL A 252 13.94 -3.40 -4.70
C VAL A 252 12.60 -2.69 -4.94
N GLU A 253 12.59 -1.35 -4.98
CA GLU A 253 11.42 -0.56 -5.37
C GLU A 253 11.57 -0.13 -6.83
N LEU A 254 10.48 -0.23 -7.61
CA LEU A 254 10.49 0.02 -9.06
C LEU A 254 9.43 1.05 -9.46
N LEU A 255 9.76 1.84 -10.48
CA LEU A 255 8.87 2.81 -11.14
C LEU A 255 9.05 2.71 -12.65
N GLU A 256 7.97 2.50 -13.39
CA GLU A 256 7.97 2.46 -14.86
C GLU A 256 8.30 3.85 -15.42
N GLU A 257 9.24 3.90 -16.37
CA GLU A 257 9.76 5.15 -16.98
C GLU A 257 9.47 5.29 -18.47
N ASP A 258 8.94 4.25 -19.10
CA ASP A 258 8.70 4.29 -20.55
C ASP A 258 7.31 4.84 -20.92
N SER A 259 7.00 4.82 -22.21
CA SER A 259 5.73 5.35 -22.72
C SER A 259 4.58 4.34 -22.75
N LEU A 260 4.79 3.11 -22.25
CA LEU A 260 3.77 2.07 -22.24
C LEU A 260 2.82 2.21 -21.06
N GLY A 261 3.22 2.96 -20.03
CA GLY A 261 2.39 3.16 -18.87
C GLY A 261 3.07 3.94 -17.76
N GLY A 262 2.53 3.77 -16.58
CA GLY A 262 3.08 4.25 -15.32
C GLY A 262 2.64 3.33 -14.22
N SER A 263 3.46 2.36 -13.89
CA SER A 263 3.23 1.43 -12.79
C SER A 263 4.40 1.47 -11.80
N SER A 264 4.12 1.17 -10.56
CA SER A 264 5.15 1.15 -9.51
C SER A 264 4.85 0.08 -8.47
N GLY A 265 5.89 -0.32 -7.75
CA GLY A 265 5.76 -1.26 -6.65
C GLY A 265 7.04 -2.02 -6.32
N PRO A 266 7.00 -2.92 -5.34
CA PRO A 266 8.14 -3.69 -4.88
C PRO A 266 8.44 -4.93 -5.73
N ALA A 267 9.71 -5.33 -5.72
CA ALA A 267 10.14 -6.68 -6.02
C ALA A 267 10.85 -7.26 -4.79
N ILE A 268 10.37 -8.40 -4.32
CA ILE A 268 10.77 -9.03 -3.04
C ILE A 268 11.40 -10.39 -3.31
N LEU A 269 12.61 -10.62 -2.79
CA LEU A 269 13.32 -11.89 -2.95
C LEU A 269 12.52 -13.06 -2.38
N GLN A 270 12.37 -14.11 -3.16
CA GLN A 270 11.80 -15.37 -2.68
C GLN A 270 12.73 -16.02 -1.65
N THR A 271 12.18 -16.34 -0.50
CA THR A 271 12.90 -16.93 0.63
C THR A 271 12.21 -18.20 1.14
N GLY A 272 12.99 -19.08 1.75
CA GLY A 272 12.49 -20.35 2.25
C GLY A 272 12.22 -21.37 1.13
N VAL A 273 11.50 -22.42 1.46
CA VAL A 273 11.13 -23.48 0.50
C VAL A 273 9.78 -23.11 -0.14
N ILE A 274 9.84 -22.63 -1.36
CA ILE A 274 8.63 -22.27 -2.12
C ILE A 274 7.90 -23.54 -2.56
N PRO A 275 6.61 -23.70 -2.26
CA PRO A 275 5.79 -24.83 -2.70
C PRO A 275 5.76 -24.98 -4.23
N THR A 276 5.93 -26.20 -4.71
CA THR A 276 5.86 -26.55 -6.13
C THR A 276 4.64 -27.43 -6.44
N GLN A 277 3.84 -27.76 -5.43
CA GLN A 277 2.62 -28.55 -5.51
C GLN A 277 1.72 -28.27 -4.30
N ASN A 278 0.46 -28.65 -4.39
CA ASN A 278 -0.54 -28.36 -3.34
C ASN A 278 -0.15 -28.86 -1.96
N SER A 279 0.54 -30.00 -1.85
CA SER A 279 0.94 -30.56 -0.55
C SER A 279 1.95 -29.70 0.22
N GLY A 280 2.61 -28.77 -0.44
CA GLY A 280 3.49 -27.80 0.19
C GLY A 280 2.79 -26.51 0.64
N PHE A 281 1.51 -26.31 0.29
CA PHE A 281 0.73 -25.13 0.61
C PHE A 281 -0.49 -25.50 1.44
N SER A 282 -0.42 -25.29 2.75
CA SER A 282 -1.48 -25.61 3.69
C SER A 282 -1.48 -24.64 4.87
N GLY A 283 -2.62 -24.54 5.55
CA GLY A 283 -2.78 -23.64 6.69
C GLY A 283 -3.75 -22.51 6.42
N SER A 284 -3.81 -21.56 7.33
CA SER A 284 -4.68 -20.39 7.22
C SER A 284 -3.90 -19.17 6.70
N PHE A 285 -4.59 -18.36 5.88
CA PHE A 285 -4.04 -17.14 5.30
C PHE A 285 -5.08 -16.03 5.41
N ALA A 286 -4.61 -14.81 5.70
CA ALA A 286 -5.37 -13.59 5.54
C ALA A 286 -4.90 -12.86 4.27
N PHE A 287 -5.79 -12.14 3.61
CA PHE A 287 -5.49 -11.38 2.41
C PHE A 287 -6.17 -10.02 2.40
N LEU A 288 -5.57 -9.08 1.69
CA LEU A 288 -6.10 -7.76 1.38
C LEU A 288 -5.85 -7.47 -0.09
N THR A 289 -6.87 -7.01 -0.81
CA THR A 289 -6.73 -6.45 -2.15
C THR A 289 -7.46 -5.12 -2.26
N GLY A 290 -6.91 -4.21 -3.06
CA GLY A 290 -7.51 -2.92 -3.39
C GLY A 290 -7.31 -2.56 -4.85
N GLY A 291 -8.14 -1.67 -5.39
CA GLY A 291 -8.04 -1.22 -6.77
C GLY A 291 -9.36 -0.69 -7.31
N SER A 292 -9.70 -1.03 -8.55
CA SER A 292 -10.83 -0.44 -9.26
C SER A 292 -11.74 -1.49 -9.89
N GLN A 293 -13.04 -1.23 -9.81
CA GLN A 293 -14.03 -1.90 -10.65
C GLN A 293 -14.00 -1.29 -12.05
N THR A 294 -14.01 -2.14 -13.08
CA THR A 294 -13.82 -1.73 -14.48
C THR A 294 -15.06 -1.91 -15.34
N THR A 295 -16.12 -2.52 -14.81
CA THR A 295 -17.41 -2.73 -15.49
C THR A 295 -18.56 -2.25 -14.60
N GLY A 296 -19.61 -1.71 -15.21
CA GLY A 296 -20.75 -1.18 -14.49
C GLY A 296 -20.48 0.21 -13.91
N ASN A 297 -20.52 0.36 -12.60
CA ASN A 297 -20.09 1.57 -11.92
C ASN A 297 -18.56 1.50 -11.74
N PHE A 298 -17.84 2.32 -12.51
CA PHE A 298 -16.41 2.47 -12.33
C PHE A 298 -16.15 3.13 -10.97
N GLY A 299 -15.52 2.44 -10.05
CA GLY A 299 -15.29 2.95 -8.70
C GLY A 299 -14.24 2.15 -7.95
N PRO A 300 -13.85 2.62 -6.75
CA PRO A 300 -12.90 1.91 -5.91
C PRO A 300 -13.51 0.61 -5.36
N ILE A 301 -12.70 -0.42 -5.27
CA ILE A 301 -13.07 -1.70 -4.64
C ILE A 301 -11.95 -2.18 -3.73
N ALA A 302 -12.31 -2.70 -2.58
CA ALA A 302 -11.37 -3.33 -1.65
C ALA A 302 -11.97 -4.59 -1.04
N ARG A 303 -11.13 -5.59 -0.82
CA ARG A 303 -11.52 -6.85 -0.17
C ARG A 303 -10.50 -7.25 0.87
N VAL A 304 -10.97 -7.66 2.03
CA VAL A 304 -10.16 -8.26 3.07
C VAL A 304 -10.78 -9.59 3.50
N GLY A 305 -9.98 -10.62 3.70
CA GLY A 305 -10.54 -11.91 4.05
C GLY A 305 -9.52 -12.90 4.58
N ARG A 306 -10.01 -14.13 4.82
CA ARG A 306 -9.18 -15.27 5.19
C ARG A 306 -9.68 -16.53 4.54
N PHE A 307 -8.79 -17.51 4.35
CA PHE A 307 -9.14 -18.86 3.95
C PHE A 307 -8.19 -19.89 4.59
N THR A 308 -8.59 -21.16 4.54
CA THR A 308 -7.77 -22.28 4.98
C THR A 308 -7.51 -23.21 3.81
N ALA A 309 -6.24 -23.47 3.49
CA ALA A 309 -5.80 -24.43 2.50
C ALA A 309 -5.54 -25.80 3.14
N ASP A 310 -6.02 -26.89 2.54
CA ASP A 310 -5.97 -28.25 3.11
C ASP A 310 -4.72 -29.05 2.73
N GLY A 311 -3.85 -28.52 1.86
CA GLY A 311 -2.70 -29.26 1.31
C GLY A 311 -3.05 -30.20 0.14
N ALA A 312 -4.32 -30.30 -0.25
CA ALA A 312 -4.80 -31.19 -1.31
C ALA A 312 -5.48 -30.45 -2.48
N GLY A 313 -5.62 -29.13 -2.39
CA GLY A 313 -6.27 -28.29 -3.39
C GLY A 313 -7.66 -27.82 -2.98
N GLY A 314 -8.13 -28.19 -1.80
CA GLY A 314 -9.39 -27.74 -1.23
C GLY A 314 -9.20 -26.51 -0.33
N ILE A 315 -10.14 -25.57 -0.41
CA ILE A 315 -10.29 -24.49 0.55
C ILE A 315 -11.34 -24.89 1.58
N GLY A 316 -10.95 -24.95 2.84
CA GLY A 316 -11.83 -25.28 3.94
C GLY A 316 -12.72 -24.10 4.32
N THR A 317 -12.29 -23.36 5.32
CA THR A 317 -13.02 -22.15 5.77
C THR A 317 -12.59 -20.94 4.96
N ILE A 318 -13.55 -20.19 4.43
CA ILE A 318 -13.34 -18.88 3.84
C ILE A 318 -14.32 -17.87 4.44
N SER A 319 -13.84 -16.69 4.75
CA SER A 319 -14.65 -15.51 5.05
C SER A 319 -13.97 -14.27 4.48
N PHE A 320 -14.77 -13.33 4.01
CA PHE A 320 -14.22 -12.06 3.53
C PHE A 320 -15.26 -10.95 3.64
N PHE A 321 -14.75 -9.74 3.56
CA PHE A 321 -15.53 -8.51 3.46
C PHE A 321 -15.11 -7.76 2.20
N GLU A 322 -16.09 -7.30 1.43
CA GLU A 322 -15.91 -6.46 0.25
C GLU A 322 -16.57 -5.10 0.48
N ASN A 323 -15.88 -4.05 0.09
CA ASN A 323 -16.45 -2.73 -0.11
C ASN A 323 -16.22 -2.33 -1.57
N ASN A 324 -17.28 -2.22 -2.33
CA ASN A 324 -17.27 -1.90 -3.74
C ASN A 324 -18.05 -0.60 -3.94
N ASP A 325 -17.33 0.51 -4.07
CA ASP A 325 -17.89 1.85 -4.23
C ASP A 325 -18.96 2.15 -3.16
N GLY A 326 -18.65 1.87 -1.89
CA GLY A 326 -19.56 2.05 -0.76
C GLY A 326 -20.58 0.91 -0.57
N ASN A 327 -20.74 0.03 -1.54
CA ASN A 327 -21.60 -1.15 -1.39
C ASN A 327 -20.86 -2.27 -0.67
N THR A 328 -21.28 -2.59 0.53
CA THR A 328 -20.58 -3.55 1.38
C THR A 328 -21.23 -4.94 1.32
N THR A 329 -20.40 -5.96 1.25
CA THR A 329 -20.81 -7.37 1.29
C THR A 329 -19.93 -8.13 2.26
N GLN A 330 -20.54 -8.80 3.23
CA GLN A 330 -19.84 -9.70 4.15
C GLN A 330 -20.20 -11.15 3.88
N VAL A 331 -19.19 -11.98 3.72
CA VAL A 331 -19.32 -13.43 3.57
C VAL A 331 -18.75 -14.10 4.81
N THR A 332 -19.61 -14.76 5.57
CA THR A 332 -19.23 -15.52 6.76
C THR A 332 -19.03 -17.00 6.41
N PRO A 333 -18.25 -17.76 7.20
CA PRO A 333 -18.03 -19.17 6.96
C PRO A 333 -19.35 -19.96 6.81
N GLY A 334 -19.44 -20.76 5.74
CA GLY A 334 -20.62 -21.59 5.46
C GLY A 334 -21.81 -20.87 4.83
N SER A 335 -21.77 -19.53 4.64
CA SER A 335 -22.88 -18.80 4.05
C SER A 335 -22.70 -18.61 2.54
N GLY A 336 -23.50 -19.35 1.74
CA GLY A 336 -23.62 -19.11 0.30
C GLY A 336 -22.36 -19.39 -0.54
N ILE A 337 -21.37 -20.06 0.01
CA ILE A 337 -20.17 -20.48 -0.71
C ILE A 337 -20.42 -21.85 -1.34
N SER A 338 -20.30 -21.95 -2.65
CA SER A 338 -20.70 -23.15 -3.39
C SER A 338 -19.56 -23.91 -4.08
N SER A 339 -18.41 -23.32 -4.31
CA SER A 339 -17.22 -24.01 -4.81
C SER A 339 -15.97 -23.31 -4.35
N THR A 340 -15.00 -24.08 -3.92
CA THR A 340 -13.74 -23.57 -3.41
C THR A 340 -12.62 -24.51 -3.82
N SER A 341 -11.58 -23.96 -4.41
CA SER A 341 -10.38 -24.73 -4.76
C SER A 341 -9.16 -23.80 -4.83
N TYR A 342 -7.98 -24.39 -4.65
CA TYR A 342 -6.73 -23.74 -4.98
C TYR A 342 -5.83 -24.73 -5.74
N ALA A 343 -4.86 -24.18 -6.46
CA ALA A 343 -3.84 -24.97 -7.12
C ALA A 343 -2.51 -24.21 -7.10
N ILE A 344 -1.45 -24.92 -6.74
CA ILE A 344 -0.08 -24.46 -6.97
C ILE A 344 0.30 -24.84 -8.41
N ASP A 345 0.81 -23.88 -9.17
CA ASP A 345 1.16 -24.08 -10.57
C ASP A 345 2.40 -24.98 -10.70
N THR A 346 2.22 -26.14 -11.32
CA THR A 346 3.30 -27.10 -11.58
C THR A 346 4.04 -26.82 -12.89
N ASN A 347 3.47 -26.02 -13.81
CA ASN A 347 4.11 -25.67 -15.08
C ASN A 347 5.16 -24.58 -14.91
N SER A 348 4.93 -23.66 -13.96
CA SER A 348 5.88 -22.65 -13.54
C SER A 348 6.55 -23.05 -12.22
N ALA A 349 7.01 -24.30 -12.14
CA ALA A 349 7.56 -24.88 -10.92
C ALA A 349 8.68 -24.01 -10.33
N GLY A 350 8.51 -23.61 -9.07
CA GLY A 350 9.46 -22.75 -8.36
C GLY A 350 9.25 -21.26 -8.59
N SER A 351 8.23 -20.81 -9.34
CA SER A 351 7.81 -19.41 -9.37
C SER A 351 7.03 -19.00 -8.12
N GLY A 352 6.48 -19.97 -7.39
CA GLY A 352 5.57 -19.70 -6.27
C GLY A 352 4.17 -19.31 -6.70
N ARG A 353 3.87 -19.39 -8.01
CA ARG A 353 2.55 -19.09 -8.55
C ARG A 353 1.52 -20.11 -8.08
N GLY A 354 0.35 -19.63 -7.73
CA GLY A 354 -0.83 -20.42 -7.46
C GLY A 354 -2.09 -19.64 -7.73
N THR A 355 -3.22 -20.34 -7.73
CA THR A 355 -4.55 -19.73 -7.87
C THR A 355 -5.46 -20.21 -6.77
N PHE A 356 -6.40 -19.39 -6.34
CA PHE A 356 -7.53 -19.85 -5.57
C PHE A 356 -8.84 -19.24 -6.07
N THR A 357 -9.89 -20.06 -6.07
CA THR A 357 -11.21 -19.69 -6.57
C THR A 357 -12.27 -20.02 -5.54
N PHE A 358 -13.20 -19.12 -5.36
CA PHE A 358 -14.43 -19.37 -4.64
C PHE A 358 -15.64 -18.75 -5.36
N ARG A 359 -16.81 -19.30 -5.11
CA ARG A 359 -18.06 -18.77 -5.64
C ARG A 359 -19.02 -18.47 -4.49
N ASN A 360 -19.54 -17.25 -4.50
CA ASN A 360 -20.57 -16.83 -3.57
C ASN A 360 -21.76 -16.23 -4.33
N SER A 361 -22.98 -16.37 -3.80
CA SER A 361 -24.20 -15.88 -4.45
C SER A 361 -24.26 -14.37 -4.58
N SER A 362 -23.59 -13.61 -3.72
CA SER A 362 -23.62 -12.14 -3.68
C SER A 362 -22.56 -11.51 -4.57
N VAL A 363 -21.35 -12.06 -4.63
CA VAL A 363 -20.21 -11.49 -5.38
C VAL A 363 -19.86 -12.29 -6.64
N GLY A 364 -20.52 -13.42 -6.88
CA GLY A 364 -20.22 -14.29 -8.02
C GLY A 364 -19.00 -15.19 -7.80
N THR A 365 -18.31 -15.50 -8.90
CA THR A 365 -17.04 -16.23 -8.86
C THR A 365 -15.90 -15.26 -8.78
N VAL A 366 -15.04 -15.44 -7.77
CA VAL A 366 -13.81 -14.66 -7.59
C VAL A 366 -12.64 -15.62 -7.74
N THR A 367 -11.70 -15.27 -8.57
CA THR A 367 -10.46 -16.03 -8.77
C THR A 367 -9.28 -15.10 -8.57
N TYR A 368 -8.40 -15.53 -7.70
CA TYR A 368 -7.13 -14.86 -7.46
C TYR A 368 -5.98 -15.68 -7.99
N VAL A 369 -4.99 -15.01 -8.54
CA VAL A 369 -3.63 -15.53 -8.69
C VAL A 369 -2.77 -14.96 -7.57
N PHE A 370 -1.80 -15.74 -7.09
CA PHE A 370 -0.82 -15.28 -6.12
C PHE A 370 0.58 -15.78 -6.47
N TYR A 371 1.59 -15.05 -6.01
CA TYR A 371 2.99 -15.44 -6.09
C TYR A 371 3.62 -15.38 -4.70
N LEU A 372 4.12 -16.51 -4.24
CA LEU A 372 4.71 -16.66 -2.92
C LEU A 372 6.11 -16.03 -2.89
N SER A 373 6.32 -15.00 -2.10
CA SER A 373 7.65 -14.50 -1.74
C SER A 373 8.30 -15.32 -0.62
N SER A 374 7.48 -16.02 0.16
CA SER A 374 7.90 -17.01 1.16
C SER A 374 6.76 -18.00 1.39
N PRO A 375 6.95 -19.10 2.15
CA PRO A 375 5.84 -20.00 2.50
C PRO A 375 4.69 -19.33 3.27
N THR A 376 4.91 -18.13 3.79
CA THR A 376 3.97 -17.41 4.66
C THR A 376 3.49 -16.07 4.09
N ARG A 377 4.02 -15.63 2.94
CA ARG A 377 3.68 -14.35 2.32
C ARG A 377 3.60 -14.46 0.81
N ALA A 378 2.65 -13.76 0.22
CA ALA A 378 2.51 -13.64 -1.22
C ALA A 378 1.99 -12.26 -1.64
N VAL A 379 2.22 -11.90 -2.89
CA VAL A 379 1.42 -10.92 -3.59
C VAL A 379 0.23 -11.63 -4.23
N ILE A 380 -0.88 -10.91 -4.42
CA ILE A 380 -2.16 -11.49 -4.88
C ILE A 380 -2.85 -10.52 -5.84
N GLN A 381 -3.51 -11.05 -6.88
CA GLN A 381 -4.25 -10.27 -7.87
C GLN A 381 -5.57 -10.95 -8.21
N ASP A 382 -6.67 -10.20 -8.33
CA ASP A 382 -7.92 -10.71 -8.91
C ASP A 382 -7.76 -10.84 -10.44
N VAL A 383 -8.07 -11.99 -10.98
CA VAL A 383 -7.99 -12.26 -12.44
C VAL A 383 -9.35 -12.13 -13.15
N SER A 384 -10.34 -11.52 -12.50
CA SER A 384 -11.64 -11.24 -13.12
C SER A 384 -11.54 -10.02 -14.06
N ALA A 385 -12.17 -10.08 -15.23
CA ALA A 385 -12.18 -8.97 -16.17
C ALA A 385 -13.01 -7.74 -15.69
N SER A 386 -13.74 -7.87 -14.60
CA SER A 386 -14.59 -6.80 -14.05
C SER A 386 -13.92 -5.92 -13.00
N VAL A 387 -12.74 -6.31 -12.55
CA VAL A 387 -11.97 -5.58 -11.53
C VAL A 387 -10.49 -5.67 -11.84
N VAL A 388 -9.74 -4.64 -11.49
CA VAL A 388 -8.28 -4.65 -11.45
C VAL A 388 -7.89 -4.35 -10.01
N THR A 389 -7.45 -5.36 -9.28
CA THR A 389 -7.04 -5.27 -7.88
C THR A 389 -5.82 -6.14 -7.64
N ASP A 390 -4.94 -5.66 -6.80
CA ASP A 390 -3.76 -6.34 -6.29
C ASP A 390 -3.64 -6.15 -4.78
N GLY A 391 -2.67 -6.81 -4.18
CA GLY A 391 -2.41 -6.68 -2.76
C GLY A 391 -1.58 -7.80 -2.16
N THR A 392 -1.85 -8.11 -0.90
CA THR A 392 -1.01 -9.00 -0.11
C THR A 392 -1.77 -10.16 0.53
N MET A 393 -1.08 -11.26 0.72
CA MET A 393 -1.53 -12.42 1.48
C MET A 393 -0.49 -12.79 2.53
N VAL A 394 -0.92 -13.05 3.76
CA VAL A 394 -0.06 -13.41 4.89
C VAL A 394 -0.63 -14.62 5.63
N SER A 395 0.24 -15.49 6.12
CA SER A 395 -0.21 -16.66 6.89
C SER A 395 -0.85 -16.24 8.22
N GLN A 396 -1.66 -17.13 8.75
CA GLN A 396 -2.25 -17.06 10.08
C GLN A 396 -1.89 -18.32 10.85
N SER A 397 -0.89 -18.26 11.70
CA SER A 397 -0.43 -19.43 12.49
C SER A 397 -1.05 -19.53 13.88
N ALA A 398 -1.65 -18.47 14.37
CA ALA A 398 -2.26 -18.45 15.70
C ALA A 398 -3.57 -19.25 15.72
N ALA A 399 -3.67 -20.23 16.62
CA ALA A 399 -4.87 -21.04 16.82
C ALA A 399 -6.07 -20.23 17.35
N SER A 400 -5.80 -19.09 18.02
CA SER A 400 -6.79 -18.13 18.47
C SER A 400 -6.19 -16.75 18.60
N PHE A 401 -6.82 -15.75 18.00
CA PHE A 401 -6.46 -14.38 18.16
C PHE A 401 -7.20 -13.80 19.37
N THR A 402 -6.50 -13.07 20.20
CA THR A 402 -7.05 -12.46 21.42
C THR A 402 -6.69 -10.97 21.48
N THR A 403 -7.51 -10.20 22.19
CA THR A 403 -7.21 -8.79 22.48
C THR A 403 -5.84 -8.60 23.17
N ALA A 404 -5.41 -9.59 23.96
CA ALA A 404 -4.10 -9.58 24.58
C ALA A 404 -2.95 -9.68 23.58
N GLY A 405 -3.13 -10.42 22.50
CA GLY A 405 -2.13 -10.59 21.43
C GLY A 405 -1.93 -9.33 20.57
N LEU A 406 -2.85 -8.38 20.64
CA LEU A 406 -2.78 -7.08 19.96
C LEU A 406 -2.34 -5.94 20.88
N ALA A 407 -2.04 -6.22 22.16
CA ALA A 407 -1.57 -5.18 23.07
C ALA A 407 -0.23 -4.61 22.59
N GLY A 408 -0.12 -3.30 22.53
CA GLY A 408 1.10 -2.62 22.09
C GLY A 408 0.81 -1.42 21.18
N ASN A 409 1.88 -0.91 20.60
CA ASN A 409 1.84 0.20 19.68
C ASN A 409 1.82 -0.33 18.23
N TYR A 410 1.04 0.31 17.40
CA TYR A 410 0.92 0.00 15.96
C TYR A 410 1.15 1.25 15.14
N SER A 411 1.92 1.11 14.06
CA SER A 411 1.96 2.05 12.95
C SER A 411 0.97 1.59 11.88
N PHE A 412 0.30 2.52 11.19
CA PHE A 412 -0.65 2.16 10.15
C PHE A 412 -0.58 3.10 8.94
N SER A 413 -1.00 2.57 7.79
CA SER A 413 -1.30 3.33 6.57
C SER A 413 -2.62 2.84 5.99
N TRP A 414 -3.55 3.77 5.74
CA TRP A 414 -4.82 3.52 5.07
C TRP A 414 -4.97 4.47 3.90
N SER A 415 -5.46 3.98 2.78
CA SER A 415 -5.69 4.76 1.56
C SER A 415 -7.00 4.36 0.90
N GLY A 416 -7.63 5.29 0.22
CA GLY A 416 -8.89 5.04 -0.48
C GLY A 416 -9.60 6.30 -0.92
N VAL A 417 -10.90 6.20 -1.00
CA VAL A 417 -11.77 7.27 -1.50
C VAL A 417 -12.96 7.47 -0.57
N GLU A 418 -13.21 8.70 -0.13
CA GLU A 418 -14.47 9.08 0.49
C GLU A 418 -15.49 9.42 -0.58
N LEU A 419 -16.65 8.78 -0.50
CA LEU A 419 -17.74 8.85 -1.47
C LEU A 419 -18.82 9.83 -0.99
N VAL A 420 -18.65 11.11 -1.27
CA VAL A 420 -19.62 12.17 -0.91
C VAL A 420 -20.22 12.75 -2.18
N ALA A 421 -21.44 12.35 -2.50
CA ALA A 421 -22.14 12.85 -3.69
C ALA A 421 -22.31 14.39 -3.65
N PRO A 422 -22.02 15.12 -4.74
CA PRO A 422 -21.65 14.65 -6.07
C PRO A 422 -20.15 14.46 -6.31
N SER A 423 -19.33 14.53 -5.27
CA SER A 423 -17.88 14.48 -5.34
C SER A 423 -17.35 13.23 -4.64
N SER A 424 -16.17 12.79 -5.04
CA SER A 424 -15.36 11.83 -4.30
C SER A 424 -14.04 12.49 -3.92
N PHE A 425 -13.49 12.09 -2.79
CA PHE A 425 -12.25 12.64 -2.24
C PHE A 425 -11.27 11.50 -2.05
N ASP A 426 -10.09 11.64 -2.64
CA ASP A 426 -9.00 10.74 -2.32
C ASP A 426 -8.56 10.96 -0.87
N GLU A 427 -8.39 9.89 -0.11
CA GLU A 427 -8.03 9.96 1.31
C GLU A 427 -6.87 9.05 1.64
N ASN A 428 -5.88 9.59 2.34
CA ASN A 428 -4.70 8.89 2.79
C ASN A 428 -4.42 9.19 4.25
N TYR A 429 -4.15 8.16 5.01
CA TYR A 429 -3.89 8.23 6.45
C TYR A 429 -2.57 7.55 6.78
N VAL A 430 -1.76 8.20 7.58
CA VAL A 430 -0.62 7.59 8.26
C VAL A 430 -0.67 7.94 9.73
N GLY A 431 -0.39 6.99 10.59
CA GLY A 431 -0.48 7.27 12.00
C GLY A 431 -0.05 6.11 12.89
N GLN A 432 -0.29 6.30 14.16
CA GLN A 432 -0.06 5.27 15.14
C GLN A 432 -1.21 5.20 16.15
N TYR A 433 -1.45 4.03 16.67
CA TYR A 433 -2.32 3.82 17.83
C TYR A 433 -1.71 2.82 18.80
N ALA A 434 -2.14 2.90 20.04
CA ALA A 434 -1.84 1.92 21.07
C ALA A 434 -3.12 1.26 21.58
N GLN A 435 -3.08 -0.04 21.74
CA GLN A 435 -3.98 -0.76 22.60
C GLN A 435 -3.36 -0.81 24.01
N THR A 436 -3.90 0.02 24.91
CA THR A 436 -3.27 0.30 26.21
C THR A 436 -3.43 -0.81 27.25
N SER A 437 -4.32 -1.78 27.00
CA SER A 437 -4.58 -2.87 27.95
C SER A 437 -5.10 -4.11 27.24
N ALA A 438 -4.51 -5.25 27.56
CA ALA A 438 -5.02 -6.56 27.16
C ALA A 438 -6.46 -6.86 27.64
N ALA A 439 -6.92 -6.15 28.67
CA ALA A 439 -8.26 -6.32 29.25
C ALA A 439 -9.32 -5.40 28.61
N THR A 440 -8.91 -4.39 27.85
CA THR A 440 -9.82 -3.45 27.19
C THR A 440 -9.60 -3.46 25.69
N SER A 441 -10.68 -3.40 24.94
CA SER A 441 -10.66 -3.23 23.49
C SER A 441 -10.39 -1.80 23.03
N ASN A 442 -10.10 -0.89 23.95
CA ASN A 442 -9.91 0.52 23.64
C ASN A 442 -8.54 0.80 23.05
N ILE A 443 -8.51 1.66 22.06
CA ILE A 443 -7.29 2.21 21.47
C ILE A 443 -7.27 3.72 21.59
N THR A 444 -6.06 4.26 21.63
CA THR A 444 -5.80 5.70 21.50
C THR A 444 -4.62 5.90 20.56
N GLY A 445 -4.63 7.00 19.82
CA GLY A 445 -3.58 7.25 18.85
C GLY A 445 -3.65 8.62 18.21
N VAL A 446 -2.86 8.80 17.18
CA VAL A 446 -2.77 10.03 16.40
C VAL A 446 -2.55 9.68 14.93
N ALA A 447 -3.22 10.40 14.03
CA ALA A 447 -3.01 10.30 12.57
C ALA A 447 -2.63 11.65 11.97
N ASP A 448 -1.89 11.56 10.87
CA ASP A 448 -1.84 12.59 9.84
C ASP A 448 -2.70 12.09 8.68
N TYR A 449 -3.48 12.98 8.12
CA TYR A 449 -4.43 12.60 7.12
C TYR A 449 -4.54 13.67 6.04
N ALA A 450 -4.52 13.24 4.78
CA ALA A 450 -4.78 14.05 3.62
C ALA A 450 -6.09 13.58 2.99
N GLN A 451 -7.05 14.50 2.84
CA GLN A 451 -8.30 14.26 2.15
C GLN A 451 -8.49 15.37 1.12
N LEU A 452 -8.46 15.02 -0.14
CA LEU A 452 -8.33 16.01 -1.19
C LEU A 452 -9.34 15.72 -2.29
N GLY A 453 -10.25 16.69 -2.48
CA GLY A 453 -11.19 16.66 -3.59
C GLY A 453 -10.50 17.04 -4.89
N LEU A 454 -10.80 16.30 -5.95
CA LEU A 454 -10.25 16.51 -7.29
C LEU A 454 -10.48 17.92 -7.87
N ASN A 455 -11.31 18.74 -7.25
CA ASN A 455 -11.65 20.08 -7.74
C ASN A 455 -11.45 21.21 -6.72
N THR A 456 -10.93 20.91 -5.54
CA THR A 456 -10.63 21.92 -4.54
C THR A 456 -9.27 21.61 -3.94
N ILE A 457 -8.22 22.23 -4.52
CA ILE A 457 -6.95 22.33 -3.82
C ILE A 457 -7.23 23.20 -2.60
N ASN A 458 -7.68 22.55 -1.56
CA ASN A 458 -7.80 23.19 -0.27
C ASN A 458 -6.54 22.80 0.50
N THR A 459 -5.66 23.79 0.69
CA THR A 459 -4.50 23.64 1.59
C THR A 459 -4.91 23.21 3.01
N ASN A 460 -6.20 23.28 3.32
CA ASN A 460 -6.81 22.78 4.55
C ASN A 460 -7.21 21.29 4.49
N GLY A 461 -7.00 20.60 3.38
CA GLY A 461 -7.26 19.16 3.23
C GLY A 461 -6.24 18.26 3.91
N VAL A 462 -5.14 18.82 4.39
CA VAL A 462 -4.12 18.09 5.18
C VAL A 462 -4.32 18.41 6.66
N THR A 463 -4.56 17.39 7.46
CA THR A 463 -4.66 17.52 8.92
C THR A 463 -3.54 16.73 9.57
N LEU A 464 -2.69 17.44 10.30
CA LEU A 464 -1.61 16.85 11.08
C LEU A 464 -2.04 16.71 12.54
N ASN A 465 -1.63 15.61 13.16
CA ASN A 465 -1.90 15.32 14.57
C ASN A 465 -3.39 15.16 14.93
N ALA A 466 -4.21 14.59 14.04
CA ALA A 466 -5.58 14.24 14.39
C ALA A 466 -5.61 13.17 15.48
N GLY A 467 -6.31 13.43 16.58
CA GLY A 467 -6.44 12.45 17.66
C GLY A 467 -7.30 11.26 17.24
N ILE A 468 -6.87 10.05 17.56
CA ILE A 468 -7.63 8.81 17.36
C ILE A 468 -8.04 8.24 18.70
N SER A 469 -9.30 7.82 18.77
CA SER A 469 -9.81 6.95 19.85
C SER A 469 -10.73 5.91 19.23
N GLY A 470 -10.79 4.71 19.82
CA GLY A 470 -11.65 3.70 19.23
C GLY A 470 -11.69 2.41 20.02
N THR A 471 -12.30 1.40 19.40
CA THR A 471 -12.43 0.06 19.97
C THR A 471 -12.08 -1.00 18.94
N LEU A 472 -11.44 -2.08 19.39
CA LEU A 472 -11.19 -3.29 18.64
C LEU A 472 -12.04 -4.41 19.20
N THR A 473 -12.72 -5.17 18.35
CA THR A 473 -13.47 -6.37 18.75
C THR A 473 -12.96 -7.54 17.93
N ILE A 474 -12.47 -8.59 18.59
CA ILE A 474 -11.87 -9.74 17.93
C ILE A 474 -12.78 -10.95 18.08
N ALA A 475 -13.09 -11.63 16.97
CA ALA A 475 -13.68 -12.95 16.96
C ALA A 475 -12.61 -14.04 17.04
N GLY A 476 -12.98 -15.23 17.51
CA GLY A 476 -12.04 -16.33 17.69
C GLY A 476 -11.42 -16.89 16.40
N ASP A 477 -11.89 -16.48 15.25
CA ASP A 477 -11.35 -16.83 13.94
C ASP A 477 -10.36 -15.79 13.38
N GLY A 478 -10.01 -14.77 14.17
CA GLY A 478 -9.10 -13.69 13.76
C GLY A 478 -9.78 -12.56 12.99
N THR A 479 -11.10 -12.60 12.79
CA THR A 479 -11.87 -11.48 12.26
C THR A 479 -12.01 -10.40 13.31
N GLN A 480 -11.87 -9.14 12.91
CA GLN A 480 -12.05 -7.99 13.77
C GLN A 480 -13.06 -7.01 13.19
N ASN A 481 -13.77 -6.33 14.10
CA ASN A 481 -14.51 -5.11 13.78
C ASN A 481 -13.89 -3.97 14.59
N ASN A 482 -13.34 -3.01 13.89
CA ASN A 482 -12.61 -1.89 14.49
C ASN A 482 -13.35 -0.60 14.20
N THR A 483 -13.55 0.20 15.23
CA THR A 483 -14.14 1.53 15.12
C THR A 483 -13.11 2.57 15.54
N TYR A 484 -12.83 3.52 14.66
CA TYR A 484 -11.91 4.63 14.93
C TYR A 484 -12.66 5.95 14.85
N LYS A 485 -12.58 6.74 15.90
CA LYS A 485 -13.03 8.13 15.92
C LYS A 485 -11.81 9.02 15.69
N ILE A 486 -11.83 9.77 14.60
CA ILE A 486 -10.76 10.68 14.20
C ILE A 486 -11.21 12.11 14.48
N VAL A 487 -10.45 12.86 15.27
CA VAL A 487 -10.75 14.23 15.68
C VAL A 487 -9.87 15.19 14.88
N ILE A 488 -10.45 15.91 13.94
CA ILE A 488 -9.75 16.81 13.01
C ILE A 488 -9.52 18.22 13.58
N GLY A 489 -10.08 18.53 14.74
CA GLY A 489 -9.95 19.81 15.43
C GLY A 489 -11.28 20.39 15.88
N GLY A 490 -11.31 21.03 17.03
CA GLY A 490 -12.54 21.56 17.63
C GLY A 490 -13.61 20.47 17.84
N PRO A 491 -14.88 20.74 17.55
CA PRO A 491 -15.95 19.76 17.62
C PRO A 491 -15.99 18.79 16.44
N SER A 492 -15.20 19.01 15.39
CA SER A 492 -15.23 18.21 14.16
C SER A 492 -14.55 16.87 14.39
N ALA A 493 -15.32 15.82 14.30
CA ALA A 493 -14.86 14.44 14.38
C ALA A 493 -15.71 13.58 13.46
N PHE A 494 -15.10 12.54 12.90
CA PHE A 494 -15.81 11.52 12.15
C PHE A 494 -15.40 10.13 12.63
N THR A 495 -16.22 9.14 12.33
CA THR A 495 -15.96 7.75 12.70
C THR A 495 -15.69 6.97 11.42
N VAL A 496 -14.70 6.10 11.46
CA VAL A 496 -14.41 5.13 10.39
C VAL A 496 -14.47 3.74 11.00
N ASN A 497 -15.26 2.87 10.39
CA ASN A 497 -15.41 1.49 10.81
C ASN A 497 -14.69 0.58 9.83
N PHE A 498 -13.96 -0.40 10.35
CA PHE A 498 -13.23 -1.36 9.54
C PHE A 498 -13.60 -2.79 9.92
N VAL A 499 -13.71 -3.66 8.92
CA VAL A 499 -13.53 -5.09 9.08
C VAL A 499 -12.05 -5.39 8.88
N ALA A 500 -11.49 -6.19 9.77
CA ALA A 500 -10.06 -6.52 9.75
C ALA A 500 -9.82 -8.02 9.91
N TYR A 501 -8.70 -8.48 9.38
CA TYR A 501 -8.19 -9.82 9.57
C TYR A 501 -6.74 -9.76 10.02
N LEU A 502 -6.41 -10.57 11.02
CA LEU A 502 -5.06 -10.66 11.56
C LEU A 502 -4.22 -11.64 10.77
N GLY A 503 -3.00 -11.24 10.45
CA GLY A 503 -1.95 -12.09 9.91
C GLY A 503 -0.84 -12.34 10.93
N ASP A 504 0.10 -13.17 10.55
CA ASP A 504 1.30 -13.44 11.36
C ASP A 504 2.14 -12.17 11.55
N GLY A 505 2.91 -12.15 12.64
CA GLY A 505 3.69 -10.98 13.03
C GLY A 505 2.85 -9.82 13.57
N GLY A 506 1.56 -10.03 13.86
CA GLY A 506 0.65 -8.99 14.33
C GLY A 506 0.15 -8.04 13.23
N THR A 507 0.36 -8.38 11.96
CA THR A 507 -0.15 -7.58 10.84
C THR A 507 -1.67 -7.55 10.86
N VAL A 508 -2.27 -6.37 10.76
CA VAL A 508 -3.72 -6.15 10.71
C VAL A 508 -4.07 -5.63 9.32
N LEU A 509 -4.82 -6.41 8.55
CA LEU A 509 -5.32 -6.03 7.23
C LEU A 509 -6.74 -5.49 7.38
N VAL A 510 -7.05 -4.31 6.83
CA VAL A 510 -8.33 -3.63 7.07
C VAL A 510 -9.00 -3.19 5.77
N VAL A 511 -10.34 -3.23 5.74
CA VAL A 511 -11.19 -2.58 4.73
C VAL A 511 -12.33 -1.85 5.45
N CYS A 512 -12.58 -0.61 5.05
CA CYS A 512 -13.64 0.21 5.60
C CYS A 512 -15.01 -0.41 5.35
N SER A 513 -15.83 -0.46 6.40
CA SER A 513 -17.20 -0.98 6.34
C SER A 513 -18.28 0.09 6.25
N ASP A 514 -17.89 1.36 6.15
CA ASP A 514 -18.82 2.47 5.98
C ASP A 514 -19.20 2.60 4.50
N GLY A 515 -20.49 2.82 4.23
CA GLY A 515 -21.01 2.92 2.86
C GLY A 515 -20.68 4.24 2.15
N ASN A 516 -20.02 5.17 2.82
CA ASN A 516 -19.62 6.46 2.27
C ASN A 516 -18.14 6.55 1.94
N ARG A 517 -17.40 5.44 2.01
CA ARG A 517 -15.98 5.39 1.64
C ARG A 517 -15.54 3.97 1.30
N THR A 518 -14.53 3.89 0.46
CA THR A 518 -13.82 2.63 0.15
C THR A 518 -12.35 2.84 0.47
N THR A 519 -11.96 2.47 1.68
CA THR A 519 -10.61 2.68 2.23
C THR A 519 -10.08 1.35 2.71
N ALA A 520 -8.84 1.05 2.40
CA ALA A 520 -8.16 -0.17 2.79
C ALA A 520 -6.76 0.14 3.35
N GLY A 521 -6.16 -0.81 4.02
CA GLY A 521 -4.79 -0.64 4.47
C GLY A 521 -4.31 -1.65 5.48
N VAL A 522 -3.22 -1.31 6.11
CA VAL A 522 -2.49 -2.19 7.01
C VAL A 522 -2.10 -1.45 8.29
N ALA A 523 -2.05 -2.20 9.38
CA ALA A 523 -1.38 -1.77 10.60
C ALA A 523 -0.41 -2.87 11.06
N THR A 524 0.75 -2.46 11.53
CA THR A 524 1.85 -3.34 11.96
C THR A 524 2.37 -2.94 13.33
N PRO A 525 2.78 -3.90 14.17
CA PRO A 525 3.35 -3.59 15.48
C PRO A 525 4.59 -2.71 15.35
N GLN A 526 4.68 -1.67 16.19
CA GLN A 526 5.91 -0.90 16.32
C GLN A 526 6.93 -1.67 17.14
N THR A 527 8.13 -1.80 16.59
CA THR A 527 9.28 -2.46 17.24
C THR A 527 10.43 -1.47 17.37
N GLN A 528 10.96 -1.33 18.60
CA GLN A 528 12.16 -0.54 18.88
C GLN A 528 13.19 -1.35 19.65
#